data_5dace5b65652c6ce4e3772eeb9ecb1a1
#
_entry.id   5dace5b65652c6ce4e3772eeb9ecb1a1
#
_cell.length_a   1.000
_cell.length_b   1.000
_cell.length_c   1.000
_cell.angle_alpha   90.00
_cell.angle_beta   90.00
_cell.angle_gamma   90.00
#
_symmetry.space_group_name_H-M   'P 1'
#
loop_
_entity.id
_entity.type
_entity.pdbx_description
1 polymer ?
#
loop_
_entity_poly.entity_id
_entity_poly.type
_entity_poly.pdbx_seq_one_letter_code
_entity_poly.pdbx_strand_id
1 'polypeptide(L)'
;MVQSIERTMKIIRVLISDEKQAWPISDLASATGLPISTLHRFLDSMIQYGLVEQEPVTKHYKAGYTWMEIGFTLHNRINFRYVARPIMEELAQEVEESIFLSVPAGYDSIPIEKVESPLKIRIDENMGERIPLTIGAPNKAILAHWKPEEVRKVVAAQLAPALQQPFLDQLAHVKETGYAISCGEKTEGTVAVAAPIFSYGNQIVAALSINAPSFRVTEDRMSFLIERVKQKAATVSAKIGGV
;
A
#
# COMPACT_ATOMS: atom_id res chain seq x y z
N MET A 1 7.91 -1.79 -25.06
CA MET A 1 8.41 -1.31 -23.74
C MET A 1 9.87 -0.93 -23.90
N VAL A 2 10.34 0.16 -23.28
CA VAL A 2 11.75 0.60 -23.41
C VAL A 2 12.62 -0.29 -22.54
N GLN A 3 13.45 -1.11 -23.18
CA GLN A 3 14.25 -2.16 -22.53
C GLN A 3 15.23 -1.63 -21.45
N SER A 4 15.70 -0.38 -21.60
CA SER A 4 16.57 0.25 -20.59
C SER A 4 15.83 0.50 -19.28
N ILE A 5 14.59 0.99 -19.31
CA ILE A 5 13.78 1.23 -18.10
C ILE A 5 13.51 -0.09 -17.38
N GLU A 6 13.14 -1.13 -18.13
CA GLU A 6 12.88 -2.45 -17.55
C GLU A 6 14.10 -3.01 -16.81
N ARG A 7 15.29 -2.93 -17.44
CA ARG A 7 16.54 -3.37 -16.82
C ARG A 7 16.90 -2.55 -15.58
N THR A 8 16.75 -1.22 -15.64
CA THR A 8 16.97 -0.35 -14.48
C THR A 8 16.05 -0.75 -13.31
N MET A 9 14.74 -0.94 -13.56
CA MET A 9 13.80 -1.34 -12.53
C MET A 9 14.10 -2.73 -11.96
N LYS A 10 14.61 -3.64 -12.78
CA LYS A 10 15.04 -4.98 -12.34
C LYS A 10 16.22 -4.88 -11.35
N ILE A 11 17.21 -4.05 -11.66
CA ILE A 11 18.38 -3.81 -10.78
C ILE A 11 17.92 -3.20 -9.47
N ILE A 12 17.09 -2.15 -9.51
CA ILE A 12 16.62 -1.47 -8.29
C ILE A 12 15.83 -2.41 -7.38
N ARG A 13 14.93 -3.24 -7.92
CA ARG A 13 14.17 -4.20 -7.11
C ARG A 13 15.05 -5.18 -6.34
N VAL A 14 16.17 -5.59 -6.93
CA VAL A 14 17.15 -6.42 -6.24
C VAL A 14 17.88 -5.64 -5.16
N LEU A 15 18.33 -4.41 -5.46
CA LEU A 15 19.06 -3.56 -4.52
C LEU A 15 18.25 -3.13 -3.28
N ILE A 16 16.92 -3.06 -3.39
CA ILE A 16 16.03 -2.69 -2.27
C ILE A 16 15.39 -3.91 -1.59
N SER A 17 15.75 -5.15 -1.99
CA SER A 17 15.26 -6.34 -1.30
C SER A 17 15.91 -6.50 0.07
N ASP A 18 15.19 -7.14 1.01
CA ASP A 18 15.67 -7.35 2.38
C ASP A 18 16.76 -8.43 2.49
N GLU A 19 17.19 -9.04 1.36
CA GLU A 19 18.17 -10.11 1.38
C GLU A 19 19.58 -9.64 1.75
N LYS A 20 19.97 -8.42 1.28
CA LYS A 20 21.31 -7.86 1.50
C LYS A 20 21.27 -6.33 1.53
N GLN A 21 22.05 -5.72 2.40
CA GLN A 21 22.21 -4.26 2.45
C GLN A 21 23.04 -3.71 1.28
N ALA A 22 24.00 -4.49 0.78
CA ALA A 22 24.84 -4.15 -0.38
C ALA A 22 25.18 -5.41 -1.19
N TRP A 23 25.27 -5.29 -2.49
CA TRP A 23 25.33 -6.39 -3.43
C TRP A 23 26.65 -6.37 -4.24
N PRO A 24 27.44 -7.46 -4.25
CA PRO A 24 28.51 -7.62 -5.23
C PRO A 24 27.91 -7.78 -6.63
N ILE A 25 28.63 -7.37 -7.66
CA ILE A 25 28.14 -7.38 -9.04
C ILE A 25 27.81 -8.79 -9.54
N SER A 26 28.55 -9.81 -9.07
CA SER A 26 28.28 -11.23 -9.36
C SER A 26 26.88 -11.66 -8.93
N ASP A 27 26.48 -11.24 -7.73
CA ASP A 27 25.18 -11.60 -7.14
C ASP A 27 24.05 -10.82 -7.81
N LEU A 28 24.29 -9.54 -8.16
CA LEU A 28 23.38 -8.76 -9.00
C LEU A 28 23.17 -9.42 -10.37
N ALA A 29 24.23 -9.95 -10.98
CA ALA A 29 24.15 -10.67 -12.26
C ALA A 29 23.28 -11.91 -12.14
N SER A 30 23.46 -12.69 -11.08
CA SER A 30 22.69 -13.90 -10.81
C SER A 30 21.21 -13.57 -10.53
N ALA A 31 20.93 -12.58 -9.68
CA ALA A 31 19.58 -12.20 -9.28
C ALA A 31 18.78 -11.51 -10.42
N THR A 32 19.45 -10.69 -11.24
CA THR A 32 18.80 -9.97 -12.36
C THR A 32 18.76 -10.78 -13.65
N GLY A 33 19.64 -11.79 -13.81
CA GLY A 33 19.85 -12.48 -15.07
C GLY A 33 20.50 -11.61 -16.18
N LEU A 34 21.13 -10.50 -15.80
CA LEU A 34 21.81 -9.61 -16.74
C LEU A 34 23.30 -9.91 -16.81
N PRO A 35 23.92 -9.83 -18.01
CA PRO A 35 25.38 -9.95 -18.17
C PRO A 35 26.12 -8.87 -17.35
N ILE A 36 27.27 -9.20 -16.75
CA ILE A 36 28.10 -8.30 -15.95
C ILE A 36 28.47 -7.03 -16.74
N SER A 37 28.82 -7.15 -18.02
CA SER A 37 29.13 -5.99 -18.88
C SER A 37 27.92 -5.04 -19.07
N THR A 38 26.72 -5.59 -19.09
CA THR A 38 25.48 -4.80 -19.12
C THR A 38 25.26 -4.11 -17.77
N LEU A 39 25.46 -4.84 -16.68
CA LEU A 39 25.32 -4.28 -15.33
C LEU A 39 26.27 -3.10 -15.10
N HIS A 40 27.56 -3.23 -15.43
CA HIS A 40 28.52 -2.12 -15.29
C HIS A 40 28.01 -0.85 -15.96
N ARG A 41 27.61 -0.93 -17.22
CA ARG A 41 27.09 0.23 -17.96
C ARG A 41 25.86 0.86 -17.34
N PHE A 42 24.92 0.03 -16.81
CA PHE A 42 23.72 0.53 -16.13
C PHE A 42 24.06 1.14 -14.76
N LEU A 43 24.87 0.43 -13.96
CA LEU A 43 25.27 0.89 -12.65
C LEU A 43 26.07 2.21 -12.72
N ASP A 44 27.00 2.34 -13.67
CA ASP A 44 27.74 3.60 -13.87
C ASP A 44 26.79 4.76 -14.16
N SER A 45 25.82 4.57 -15.07
CA SER A 45 24.80 5.60 -15.34
C SER A 45 23.93 5.87 -14.11
N MET A 46 23.52 4.85 -13.36
CA MET A 46 22.68 5.00 -12.17
C MET A 46 23.42 5.72 -11.03
N ILE A 47 24.74 5.51 -10.91
CA ILE A 47 25.58 6.22 -9.95
C ILE A 47 25.64 7.72 -10.28
N GLN A 48 25.77 8.09 -11.56
CA GLN A 48 25.76 9.50 -11.98
C GLN A 48 24.50 10.26 -11.59
N TYR A 49 23.35 9.56 -11.52
CA TYR A 49 22.07 10.13 -11.08
C TYR A 49 21.76 9.89 -9.59
N GLY A 50 22.71 9.36 -8.82
CA GLY A 50 22.50 9.06 -7.40
C GLY A 50 21.46 7.97 -7.11
N LEU A 51 21.07 7.20 -8.13
CA LEU A 51 20.10 6.09 -7.99
C LEU A 51 20.74 4.84 -7.39
N VAL A 52 22.06 4.71 -7.49
CA VAL A 52 22.89 3.64 -6.93
C VAL A 52 24.13 4.26 -6.31
N GLU A 53 24.61 3.69 -5.24
CA GLU A 53 25.91 3.99 -4.64
C GLU A 53 26.79 2.75 -4.69
N GLN A 54 28.09 2.95 -4.91
CA GLN A 54 29.11 1.92 -4.79
C GLN A 54 29.95 2.18 -3.54
N GLU A 55 30.05 1.21 -2.66
CA GLU A 55 30.91 1.31 -1.49
C GLU A 55 32.39 1.35 -1.89
N PRO A 56 33.16 2.33 -1.40
CA PRO A 56 34.54 2.52 -1.86
C PRO A 56 35.47 1.33 -1.58
N VAL A 57 35.26 0.62 -0.48
CA VAL A 57 36.13 -0.48 -0.01
C VAL A 57 35.71 -1.81 -0.63
N THR A 58 34.47 -2.22 -0.43
CA THR A 58 33.97 -3.53 -0.85
C THR A 58 33.64 -3.61 -2.33
N LYS A 59 33.47 -2.46 -2.99
CA LYS A 59 32.93 -2.32 -4.36
C LYS A 59 31.53 -2.88 -4.54
N HIS A 60 30.81 -3.10 -3.45
CA HIS A 60 29.42 -3.54 -3.47
C HIS A 60 28.49 -2.35 -3.84
N TYR A 61 27.33 -2.66 -4.40
CA TYR A 61 26.32 -1.70 -4.85
C TYR A 61 25.11 -1.73 -3.92
N LYS A 62 24.55 -0.55 -3.62
CA LYS A 62 23.32 -0.38 -2.85
C LYS A 62 22.44 0.70 -3.49
N ALA A 63 21.18 0.79 -3.09
CA ALA A 63 20.31 1.86 -3.53
C ALA A 63 20.83 3.23 -3.06
N GLY A 64 20.82 4.21 -3.96
CA GLY A 64 21.26 5.57 -3.68
C GLY A 64 20.16 6.42 -3.03
N TYR A 65 20.54 7.54 -2.42
CA TYR A 65 19.63 8.43 -1.68
C TYR A 65 18.61 9.17 -2.55
N THR A 66 18.81 9.29 -3.87
CA THR A 66 17.86 9.94 -4.79
C THR A 66 16.46 9.32 -4.71
N TRP A 67 16.36 8.03 -4.42
CA TRP A 67 15.05 7.36 -4.20
C TRP A 67 14.33 7.90 -2.98
N MET A 68 15.06 8.20 -1.89
CA MET A 68 14.47 8.82 -0.70
C MET A 68 14.00 10.24 -0.98
N GLU A 69 14.78 11.04 -1.70
CA GLU A 69 14.41 12.42 -2.09
C GLU A 69 13.12 12.43 -2.92
N ILE A 70 13.06 11.56 -3.95
CA ILE A 70 11.85 11.41 -4.77
C ILE A 70 10.67 10.94 -3.92
N GLY A 71 10.88 9.92 -3.10
CA GLY A 71 9.84 9.35 -2.24
C GLY A 71 9.29 10.39 -1.26
N PHE A 72 10.13 11.11 -0.54
CA PHE A 72 9.70 12.18 0.38
C PHE A 72 9.01 13.33 -0.34
N THR A 73 9.51 13.73 -1.51
CA THR A 73 8.88 14.81 -2.30
C THR A 73 7.45 14.42 -2.71
N LEU A 74 7.25 13.19 -3.19
CA LEU A 74 5.93 12.68 -3.57
C LEU A 74 5.01 12.50 -2.36
N HIS A 75 5.53 11.92 -1.28
CA HIS A 75 4.81 11.71 -0.04
C HIS A 75 4.31 13.02 0.58
N ASN A 76 5.15 14.07 0.58
CA ASN A 76 4.78 15.39 1.09
C ASN A 76 3.74 16.13 0.21
N ARG A 77 3.56 15.74 -1.05
CA ARG A 77 2.51 16.29 -1.92
C ARG A 77 1.11 15.74 -1.61
N ILE A 78 1.01 14.68 -0.80
CA ILE A 78 -0.27 14.12 -0.35
C ILE A 78 -0.76 14.93 0.84
N ASN A 79 -1.30 16.12 0.57
CA ASN A 79 -1.67 17.10 1.61
C ASN A 79 -2.70 16.57 2.61
N PHE A 80 -3.62 15.72 2.18
CA PHE A 80 -4.64 15.17 3.09
C PHE A 80 -4.08 14.22 4.15
N ARG A 81 -2.88 13.69 3.98
CA ARG A 81 -2.18 12.89 4.99
C ARG A 81 -2.00 13.66 6.31
N TYR A 82 -1.65 14.95 6.23
CA TYR A 82 -1.51 15.81 7.42
C TYR A 82 -2.85 16.02 8.14
N VAL A 83 -3.94 16.01 7.39
CA VAL A 83 -5.31 16.08 7.95
C VAL A 83 -5.71 14.75 8.57
N ALA A 84 -5.36 13.63 7.94
CA ALA A 84 -5.72 12.29 8.40
C ALA A 84 -4.94 11.87 9.66
N ARG A 85 -3.65 12.21 9.77
CA ARG A 85 -2.75 11.75 10.84
C ARG A 85 -3.30 11.95 12.25
N PRO A 86 -3.73 13.16 12.70
CA PRO A 86 -4.28 13.34 14.04
C PRO A 86 -5.57 12.53 14.26
N ILE A 87 -6.41 12.34 13.22
CA ILE A 87 -7.64 11.53 13.30
C ILE A 87 -7.30 10.04 13.44
N MET A 88 -6.25 9.58 12.76
CA MET A 88 -5.73 8.22 12.90
C MET A 88 -5.18 7.96 14.30
N GLU A 89 -4.48 8.93 14.89
CA GLU A 89 -3.94 8.86 16.26
C GLU A 89 -5.05 8.75 17.30
N GLU A 90 -6.09 9.57 17.16
CA GLU A 90 -7.31 9.47 17.96
C GLU A 90 -7.97 8.08 17.82
N LEU A 91 -8.14 7.62 16.58
CA LEU A 91 -8.74 6.30 16.31
C LEU A 91 -7.91 5.18 16.94
N ALA A 92 -6.59 5.20 16.78
CA ALA A 92 -5.71 4.19 17.36
C ALA A 92 -5.80 4.11 18.89
N GLN A 93 -5.95 5.25 19.55
CA GLN A 93 -6.19 5.30 21.01
C GLN A 93 -7.56 4.74 21.40
N GLU A 94 -8.61 5.08 20.63
CA GLU A 94 -9.97 4.60 20.91
C GLU A 94 -10.11 3.08 20.71
N VAL A 95 -9.49 2.53 19.67
CA VAL A 95 -9.65 1.12 19.32
C VAL A 95 -8.49 0.24 19.76
N GLU A 96 -7.38 0.81 20.22
CA GLU A 96 -6.15 0.11 20.63
C GLU A 96 -5.55 -0.81 19.55
N GLU A 97 -5.84 -0.56 18.27
CA GLU A 97 -5.37 -1.33 17.13
C GLU A 97 -4.57 -0.47 16.14
N SER A 98 -3.84 -1.14 15.22
CA SER A 98 -3.08 -0.44 14.18
C SER A 98 -4.00 0.16 13.12
N ILE A 99 -3.73 1.42 12.75
CA ILE A 99 -4.50 2.19 11.76
C ILE A 99 -3.63 2.45 10.55
N PHE A 100 -4.18 2.22 9.36
CA PHE A 100 -3.49 2.48 8.09
C PHE A 100 -4.30 3.38 7.18
N LEU A 101 -3.58 4.18 6.40
CA LEU A 101 -4.13 5.00 5.32
C LEU A 101 -3.55 4.48 4.00
N SER A 102 -4.40 3.97 3.12
CA SER A 102 -4.00 3.41 1.83
C SER A 102 -4.55 4.23 0.67
N VAL A 103 -3.74 4.45 -0.37
CA VAL A 103 -4.12 5.17 -1.59
C VAL A 103 -4.09 4.25 -2.81
N PRO A 104 -4.96 4.47 -3.80
CA PRO A 104 -4.93 3.72 -5.05
C PRO A 104 -3.68 4.05 -5.88
N ALA A 105 -3.08 3.05 -6.51
CA ALA A 105 -1.89 3.16 -7.33
C ALA A 105 -1.95 2.21 -8.55
N GLY A 106 -2.69 2.58 -9.58
CA GLY A 106 -3.01 1.70 -10.72
C GLY A 106 -4.00 0.61 -10.30
N TYR A 107 -3.68 -0.65 -10.52
CA TYR A 107 -4.51 -1.80 -10.09
C TYR A 107 -4.18 -2.29 -8.68
N ASP A 108 -3.33 -1.56 -7.96
CA ASP A 108 -2.92 -1.84 -6.59
C ASP A 108 -3.31 -0.68 -5.67
N SER A 109 -3.10 -0.86 -4.38
CA SER A 109 -3.01 0.22 -3.41
C SER A 109 -1.64 0.24 -2.75
N ILE A 110 -1.36 1.37 -2.08
CA ILE A 110 -0.12 1.55 -1.30
C ILE A 110 -0.50 2.14 0.05
N PRO A 111 -0.13 1.49 1.19
CA PRO A 111 -0.20 2.14 2.50
C PRO A 111 0.85 3.25 2.58
N ILE A 112 0.39 4.48 2.89
CA ILE A 112 1.21 5.70 2.89
C ILE A 112 1.38 6.32 4.28
N GLU A 113 0.57 5.90 5.24
CA GLU A 113 0.63 6.36 6.63
C GLU A 113 0.16 5.25 7.56
N LYS A 114 0.78 5.14 8.74
CA LYS A 114 0.36 4.24 9.80
C LYS A 114 0.42 4.88 11.18
N VAL A 115 -0.46 4.44 12.06
CA VAL A 115 -0.37 4.63 13.50
C VAL A 115 -0.39 3.25 14.15
N GLU A 116 0.67 2.91 14.85
CA GLU A 116 0.80 1.60 15.49
C GLU A 116 -0.12 1.48 16.71
N SER A 117 -0.66 0.29 16.91
CA SER A 117 -1.35 -0.08 18.16
C SER A 117 -0.42 0.12 19.37
N PRO A 118 -0.93 0.59 20.52
CA PRO A 118 -0.16 0.65 21.75
C PRO A 118 0.15 -0.74 22.34
N LEU A 119 -0.51 -1.78 21.85
CA LEU A 119 -0.36 -3.14 22.36
C LEU A 119 0.88 -3.83 21.79
N LYS A 120 1.48 -4.75 22.55
CA LYS A 120 2.68 -5.50 22.13
C LYS A 120 2.42 -6.40 20.93
N ILE A 121 1.29 -7.12 20.92
CA ILE A 121 0.86 -7.93 19.78
C ILE A 121 0.02 -7.03 18.89
N ARG A 122 0.54 -6.65 17.74
CA ARG A 122 -0.12 -5.75 16.79
C ARG A 122 0.12 -6.18 15.35
N ILE A 123 -0.73 -5.74 14.47
CA ILE A 123 -0.54 -5.92 13.04
C ILE A 123 0.37 -4.80 12.53
N ASP A 124 1.39 -5.18 11.80
CA ASP A 124 2.27 -4.28 11.05
C ASP A 124 2.19 -4.60 9.55
N GLU A 125 2.33 -3.58 8.72
CA GLU A 125 2.39 -3.68 7.28
C GLU A 125 3.55 -2.84 6.74
N ASN A 126 4.16 -3.31 5.67
CA ASN A 126 5.24 -2.60 5.00
C ASN A 126 4.71 -1.35 4.30
N MET A 127 5.19 -0.18 4.71
CA MET A 127 4.85 1.08 4.06
C MET A 127 5.38 1.11 2.64
N GLY A 128 4.55 1.55 1.68
CA GLY A 128 4.93 1.59 0.26
C GLY A 128 4.77 0.27 -0.50
N GLU A 129 4.39 -0.82 0.17
CA GLU A 129 4.12 -2.11 -0.48
C GLU A 129 2.90 -2.02 -1.39
N ARG A 130 3.00 -2.58 -2.60
CA ARG A 130 1.86 -2.68 -3.51
C ARG A 130 1.01 -3.88 -3.20
N ILE A 131 -0.27 -3.65 -2.93
CA ILE A 131 -1.25 -4.68 -2.61
C ILE A 131 -2.36 -4.66 -3.67
N PRO A 132 -2.64 -5.78 -4.35
CA PRO A 132 -3.70 -5.86 -5.36
C PRO A 132 -5.05 -5.36 -4.85
N LEU A 133 -5.79 -4.58 -5.63
CA LEU A 133 -7.09 -3.99 -5.22
C LEU A 133 -8.18 -5.04 -4.92
N THR A 134 -7.94 -6.29 -5.26
CA THR A 134 -8.84 -7.40 -4.92
C THR A 134 -8.56 -8.06 -3.57
N ILE A 135 -7.51 -7.63 -2.85
CA ILE A 135 -7.08 -8.22 -1.57
C ILE A 135 -7.18 -7.20 -0.45
N GLY A 136 -7.86 -7.55 0.63
CA GLY A 136 -7.92 -6.76 1.85
C GLY A 136 -9.03 -5.70 1.88
N ALA A 137 -9.44 -5.32 3.09
CA ALA A 137 -10.55 -4.40 3.32
C ALA A 137 -10.32 -2.99 2.72
N PRO A 138 -9.16 -2.31 2.89
CA PRO A 138 -8.96 -0.98 2.32
C PRO A 138 -9.10 -0.98 0.80
N ASN A 139 -8.65 -2.02 0.13
CA ASN A 139 -8.69 -2.16 -1.31
C ASN A 139 -10.10 -2.34 -1.85
N LYS A 140 -10.90 -3.15 -1.19
CA LYS A 140 -12.33 -3.28 -1.50
C LYS A 140 -13.08 -1.98 -1.26
N ALA A 141 -12.79 -1.25 -0.17
CA ALA A 141 -13.38 0.05 0.10
C ALA A 141 -13.05 1.08 -0.99
N ILE A 142 -11.82 1.08 -1.53
CA ILE A 142 -11.42 1.92 -2.66
C ILE A 142 -12.15 1.47 -3.93
N LEU A 143 -12.01 0.21 -4.30
CA LEU A 143 -12.46 -0.32 -5.60
C LEU A 143 -13.98 -0.24 -5.76
N ALA A 144 -14.77 -0.41 -4.68
CA ALA A 144 -16.22 -0.32 -4.68
C ALA A 144 -16.75 1.05 -5.16
N HIS A 145 -15.91 2.10 -5.11
CA HIS A 145 -16.28 3.46 -5.50
C HIS A 145 -15.70 3.91 -6.85
N TRP A 146 -15.02 3.02 -7.57
CA TRP A 146 -14.56 3.28 -8.92
C TRP A 146 -15.68 3.16 -9.95
N LYS A 147 -15.43 3.64 -11.17
CA LYS A 147 -16.36 3.47 -12.30
C LYS A 147 -16.49 1.98 -12.63
N PRO A 148 -17.69 1.48 -12.93
CA PRO A 148 -17.92 0.05 -13.17
C PRO A 148 -17.03 -0.57 -14.25
N GLU A 149 -16.66 0.21 -15.26
CA GLU A 149 -15.77 -0.24 -16.34
C GLU A 149 -14.33 -0.49 -15.83
N GLU A 150 -13.84 0.39 -14.94
CA GLU A 150 -12.50 0.24 -14.33
C GLU A 150 -12.47 -0.91 -13.34
N VAL A 151 -13.54 -1.06 -12.53
CA VAL A 151 -13.70 -2.21 -11.62
C VAL A 151 -13.61 -3.51 -12.39
N ARG A 152 -14.37 -3.65 -13.50
CA ARG A 152 -14.33 -4.88 -14.33
C ARG A 152 -12.93 -5.17 -14.87
N LYS A 153 -12.16 -4.16 -15.29
CA LYS A 153 -10.78 -4.33 -15.77
C LYS A 153 -9.85 -4.85 -14.68
N VAL A 154 -9.93 -4.29 -13.47
CA VAL A 154 -9.13 -4.75 -12.31
C VAL A 154 -9.49 -6.18 -11.96
N VAL A 155 -10.78 -6.47 -11.82
CA VAL A 155 -11.29 -7.79 -11.45
C VAL A 155 -10.88 -8.86 -12.49
N ALA A 156 -11.01 -8.56 -13.78
CA ALA A 156 -10.61 -9.47 -14.84
C ALA A 156 -9.08 -9.71 -14.90
N ALA A 157 -8.29 -8.70 -14.50
CA ALA A 157 -6.83 -8.80 -14.49
C ALA A 157 -6.28 -9.57 -13.27
N GLN A 158 -7.00 -9.56 -12.14
CA GLN A 158 -6.49 -10.06 -10.86
C GLN A 158 -7.19 -11.34 -10.36
N LEU A 159 -8.39 -11.65 -10.85
CA LEU A 159 -9.18 -12.78 -10.38
C LEU A 159 -9.51 -13.78 -11.47
N ALA A 160 -9.48 -15.07 -11.10
CA ALA A 160 -9.98 -16.14 -11.96
C ALA A 160 -11.48 -15.93 -12.29
N PRO A 161 -11.95 -16.31 -13.49
CA PRO A 161 -13.34 -16.08 -13.92
C PRO A 161 -14.42 -16.50 -12.92
N ALA A 162 -14.22 -17.62 -12.23
CA ALA A 162 -15.17 -18.14 -11.25
C ALA A 162 -15.32 -17.25 -10.00
N LEU A 163 -14.33 -16.42 -9.67
CA LEU A 163 -14.33 -15.53 -8.51
C LEU A 163 -14.81 -14.12 -8.81
N GLN A 164 -14.94 -13.76 -10.10
CA GLN A 164 -15.22 -12.38 -10.51
C GLN A 164 -16.61 -11.91 -10.06
N GLN A 165 -17.67 -12.67 -10.34
CA GLN A 165 -19.03 -12.27 -9.97
C GLN A 165 -19.24 -12.22 -8.46
N PRO A 166 -18.83 -13.24 -7.65
CA PRO A 166 -18.91 -13.14 -6.18
C PRO A 166 -18.18 -11.91 -5.62
N PHE A 167 -17.04 -11.55 -6.20
CA PHE A 167 -16.30 -10.37 -5.77
C PHE A 167 -17.00 -9.06 -6.15
N LEU A 168 -17.62 -8.97 -7.33
CA LEU A 168 -18.42 -7.81 -7.75
C LEU A 168 -19.64 -7.63 -6.83
N ASP A 169 -20.31 -8.71 -6.44
CA ASP A 169 -21.42 -8.68 -5.50
C ASP A 169 -20.97 -8.18 -4.10
N GLN A 170 -19.78 -8.62 -3.66
CA GLN A 170 -19.16 -8.10 -2.45
C GLN A 170 -18.86 -6.60 -2.54
N LEU A 171 -18.34 -6.11 -3.66
CA LEU A 171 -18.10 -4.66 -3.86
C LEU A 171 -19.39 -3.85 -3.87
N ALA A 172 -20.48 -4.39 -4.42
CA ALA A 172 -21.79 -3.74 -4.38
C ALA A 172 -22.27 -3.57 -2.91
N HIS A 173 -22.12 -4.59 -2.11
CA HIS A 173 -22.42 -4.54 -0.66
C HIS A 173 -21.54 -3.52 0.08
N VAL A 174 -20.21 -3.49 -0.21
CA VAL A 174 -19.29 -2.50 0.36
C VAL A 174 -19.72 -1.08 0.01
N LYS A 175 -20.15 -0.84 -1.22
CA LYS A 175 -20.62 0.47 -1.66
C LYS A 175 -21.90 0.92 -0.95
N GLU A 176 -22.82 -0.01 -0.70
CA GLU A 176 -24.10 0.25 -0.01
C GLU A 176 -23.86 0.51 1.49
N THR A 177 -23.03 -0.32 2.15
CA THR A 177 -22.80 -0.25 3.59
C THR A 177 -21.78 0.81 4.00
N GLY A 178 -20.89 1.23 3.08
CA GLY A 178 -19.84 2.21 3.31
C GLY A 178 -18.63 1.69 4.08
N TYR A 179 -18.46 0.36 4.16
CA TYR A 179 -17.29 -0.27 4.76
C TYR A 179 -16.98 -1.62 4.11
N ALA A 180 -15.76 -2.08 4.28
CA ALA A 180 -15.31 -3.42 3.88
C ALA A 180 -14.68 -4.16 5.05
N ILE A 181 -14.77 -5.49 5.02
CA ILE A 181 -14.08 -6.38 5.97
C ILE A 181 -13.21 -7.36 5.18
N SER A 182 -12.09 -7.73 5.77
CA SER A 182 -11.19 -8.76 5.29
C SER A 182 -10.73 -9.62 6.47
N CYS A 183 -10.82 -10.94 6.33
CA CYS A 183 -10.39 -11.91 7.33
C CYS A 183 -9.31 -12.79 6.73
N GLY A 184 -8.04 -12.61 7.12
CA GLY A 184 -6.92 -13.44 6.71
C GLY A 184 -6.54 -13.41 5.22
N GLU A 185 -7.06 -12.45 4.44
CA GLU A 185 -6.86 -12.44 2.98
C GLU A 185 -5.41 -12.14 2.58
N LYS A 186 -4.74 -11.21 3.25
CA LYS A 186 -3.32 -10.89 3.03
C LYS A 186 -2.44 -11.68 4.00
N THR A 187 -2.82 -11.71 5.26
CA THR A 187 -2.05 -12.34 6.34
C THR A 187 -3.01 -13.15 7.23
N GLU A 188 -2.75 -14.44 7.35
CA GLU A 188 -3.54 -15.33 8.20
C GLU A 188 -3.57 -14.84 9.66
N GLY A 189 -4.69 -15.04 10.36
CA GLY A 189 -4.86 -14.59 11.74
C GLY A 189 -5.11 -13.09 11.91
N THR A 190 -5.36 -12.35 10.82
CA THR A 190 -5.68 -10.92 10.86
C THR A 190 -7.13 -10.64 10.45
N VAL A 191 -7.65 -9.53 10.97
CA VAL A 191 -8.90 -8.92 10.52
C VAL A 191 -8.66 -7.46 10.21
N ALA A 192 -9.14 -7.00 9.07
CA ALA A 192 -9.13 -5.59 8.72
C ALA A 192 -10.55 -5.09 8.46
N VAL A 193 -10.85 -3.90 8.98
CA VAL A 193 -12.10 -3.16 8.69
C VAL A 193 -11.72 -1.82 8.10
N ALA A 194 -12.32 -1.44 6.97
CA ALA A 194 -11.94 -0.22 6.26
C ALA A 194 -13.14 0.57 5.78
N ALA A 195 -12.98 1.90 5.69
CA ALA A 195 -13.95 2.81 5.10
C ALA A 195 -13.29 3.75 4.08
N PRO A 196 -14.01 4.16 3.02
CA PRO A 196 -13.50 5.03 1.98
C PRO A 196 -13.35 6.47 2.47
N ILE A 197 -12.34 7.17 1.92
CA ILE A 197 -12.12 8.61 2.10
C ILE A 197 -12.32 9.29 0.76
N PHE A 198 -13.21 10.30 0.74
CA PHE A 198 -13.55 11.06 -0.44
C PHE A 198 -12.98 12.48 -0.37
N SER A 199 -12.69 13.06 -1.53
CA SER A 199 -12.38 14.49 -1.68
C SER A 199 -13.42 15.17 -2.54
N TYR A 200 -13.15 16.40 -3.02
CA TYR A 200 -14.04 17.20 -3.86
C TYR A 200 -14.69 16.38 -4.99
N GLY A 201 -15.98 16.60 -5.22
CA GLY A 201 -16.74 15.88 -6.25
C GLY A 201 -16.97 14.41 -5.92
N ASN A 202 -16.92 14.03 -4.66
CA ASN A 202 -17.09 12.64 -4.19
C ASN A 202 -16.10 11.65 -4.82
N GLN A 203 -14.87 12.14 -5.09
CA GLN A 203 -13.81 11.32 -5.65
C GLN A 203 -13.14 10.52 -4.54
N ILE A 204 -13.09 9.20 -4.70
CA ILE A 204 -12.34 8.32 -3.79
C ILE A 204 -10.84 8.60 -3.91
N VAL A 205 -10.19 8.93 -2.80
CA VAL A 205 -8.75 9.26 -2.77
C VAL A 205 -7.94 8.31 -1.88
N ALA A 206 -8.58 7.67 -0.92
CA ALA A 206 -7.93 6.76 0.02
C ALA A 206 -8.94 5.84 0.71
N ALA A 207 -8.46 4.90 1.50
CA ALA A 207 -9.23 4.21 2.53
C ALA A 207 -8.49 4.28 3.87
N LEU A 208 -9.26 4.44 4.95
CA LEU A 208 -8.81 4.29 6.33
C LEU A 208 -9.12 2.87 6.78
N SER A 209 -8.17 2.17 7.39
CA SER A 209 -8.41 0.83 7.94
C SER A 209 -7.91 0.67 9.35
N ILE A 210 -8.61 -0.19 10.10
CA ILE A 210 -8.24 -0.72 11.41
C ILE A 210 -7.82 -2.17 11.17
N ASN A 211 -6.59 -2.53 11.55
CA ASN A 211 -6.08 -3.88 11.39
C ASN A 211 -5.80 -4.49 12.77
N ALA A 212 -6.44 -5.62 13.07
CA ALA A 212 -6.38 -6.28 14.36
C ALA A 212 -6.05 -7.77 14.21
N PRO A 213 -5.42 -8.42 15.21
CA PRO A 213 -5.37 -9.86 15.31
C PRO A 213 -6.77 -10.46 15.47
N SER A 214 -7.08 -11.52 14.72
CA SER A 214 -8.43 -12.11 14.68
C SER A 214 -8.94 -12.56 16.05
N PHE A 215 -8.04 -13.04 16.93
CA PHE A 215 -8.42 -13.50 18.27
C PHE A 215 -8.97 -12.41 19.21
N ARG A 216 -8.78 -11.12 18.86
CA ARG A 216 -9.34 -9.98 19.62
C ARG A 216 -10.67 -9.47 19.07
N VAL A 217 -11.10 -9.95 17.91
CA VAL A 217 -12.27 -9.42 17.22
C VAL A 217 -13.48 -10.35 17.45
N THR A 218 -14.26 -10.06 18.48
CA THR A 218 -15.59 -10.63 18.71
C THR A 218 -16.64 -9.92 17.83
N GLU A 219 -17.88 -10.43 17.75
CA GLU A 219 -18.98 -9.79 16.99
C GLU A 219 -19.27 -8.36 17.48
N ASP A 220 -19.34 -8.16 18.80
CA ASP A 220 -19.53 -6.82 19.39
C ASP A 220 -18.36 -5.89 19.05
N ARG A 221 -17.15 -6.42 19.14
CA ARG A 221 -15.94 -5.67 18.78
C ARG A 221 -15.94 -5.30 17.31
N MET A 222 -16.33 -6.20 16.41
CA MET A 222 -16.45 -5.95 14.97
C MET A 222 -17.40 -4.78 14.71
N SER A 223 -18.59 -4.78 15.30
CA SER A 223 -19.58 -3.71 15.16
C SER A 223 -19.03 -2.36 15.61
N PHE A 224 -18.33 -2.33 16.72
CA PHE A 224 -17.64 -1.13 17.23
C PHE A 224 -16.56 -0.63 16.24
N LEU A 225 -15.69 -1.51 15.73
CA LEU A 225 -14.63 -1.14 14.78
C LEU A 225 -15.21 -0.57 13.48
N ILE A 226 -16.30 -1.16 12.96
CA ILE A 226 -17.01 -0.67 11.78
C ILE A 226 -17.50 0.76 11.98
N GLU A 227 -18.20 0.99 13.11
CA GLU A 227 -18.72 2.33 13.42
C GLU A 227 -17.60 3.37 13.48
N ARG A 228 -16.52 3.06 14.20
CA ARG A 228 -15.40 3.96 14.40
C ARG A 228 -14.65 4.29 13.11
N VAL A 229 -14.34 3.29 12.29
CA VAL A 229 -13.64 3.53 11.03
C VAL A 229 -14.48 4.37 10.06
N LYS A 230 -15.80 4.12 9.97
CA LYS A 230 -16.72 4.93 9.16
C LYS A 230 -16.76 6.38 9.62
N GLN A 231 -16.93 6.60 10.92
CA GLN A 231 -16.98 7.93 11.52
C GLN A 231 -15.69 8.72 11.24
N LYS A 232 -14.53 8.12 11.48
CA LYS A 232 -13.24 8.79 11.30
C LYS A 232 -12.91 9.02 9.81
N ALA A 233 -13.23 8.07 8.92
CA ALA A 233 -13.08 8.25 7.49
C ALA A 233 -13.97 9.39 6.95
N ALA A 234 -15.21 9.50 7.40
CA ALA A 234 -16.10 10.61 7.08
C ALA A 234 -15.54 11.94 7.61
N THR A 235 -14.96 11.97 8.82
CA THR A 235 -14.32 13.17 9.36
C THR A 235 -13.14 13.63 8.51
N VAL A 236 -12.29 12.69 8.04
CA VAL A 236 -11.21 13.02 7.10
C VAL A 236 -11.79 13.57 5.80
N SER A 237 -12.77 12.87 5.21
CA SER A 237 -13.42 13.30 3.97
C SER A 237 -13.96 14.73 4.07
N ALA A 238 -14.72 15.04 5.11
CA ALA A 238 -15.28 16.38 5.31
C ALA A 238 -14.20 17.48 5.39
N LYS A 239 -13.06 17.19 6.05
CA LYS A 239 -11.95 18.14 6.17
C LYS A 239 -11.17 18.38 4.86
N ILE A 240 -11.26 17.45 3.91
CA ILE A 240 -10.57 17.56 2.60
C ILE A 240 -11.52 17.88 1.44
N GLY A 241 -12.77 18.28 1.76
CA GLY A 241 -13.76 18.71 0.80
C GLY A 241 -14.59 17.56 0.18
N GLY A 242 -14.60 16.39 0.77
CA GLY A 242 -15.55 15.31 0.51
C GLY A 242 -16.89 15.56 1.20
N VAL A 243 -17.94 14.91 0.73
CA VAL A 243 -19.29 14.94 1.31
C VAL A 243 -19.56 13.62 2.02
#